data_aa115eb789dc25d2565453f9e078e26b
#
_entry.id   aa115eb789dc25d2565453f9e078e26b
#
_cell.length_a   1.000
_cell.length_b   1.000
_cell.length_c   1.000
_cell.angle_alpha   90.00
_cell.angle_beta   90.00
_cell.angle_gamma   90.00
#
_symmetry.space_group_name_H-M   'P 1'
#
loop_
_entity.id
_entity.type
_entity.pdbx_description
1 polymer ?
#
loop_
_entity_poly.entity_id
_entity_poly.type
_entity_poly.pdbx_seq_one_letter_code
_entity_poly.pdbx_strand_id
1 'polypeptide(L)'
;MTDIAKLTGVSQSTVSLVLNNATSAKFSDATRNKVLKAAQDLGYRMTSREPLDPTIGANEKNLIVYRADEISTSPHPVVNIDGARDTAFANGRMLAVYSTHGNAEIEQQVLDATLTNPNVLGVIYATVYTRKVILPAALSKVPTVLLNCYTNDSELSSVVPAEVTGGHTATDYLLNAGHRRIGYVNGEPWQDASRDRLKGYRMALSTADLPFAAELVREGDWSSGSGFEQTLSLMRESNPPTAIFCANDLMALGAIEALKQLGLRVPEDVSVLGYDDQEIARHTHPPLSTVVLPNYELGRWAVETLLQEEHNRTAGAPVRRRTVKLDGPLVERASVRVITVAEQPVINNISD
;
A
#
# COMPACT_ATOMS: atom_id res chain seq x y z
N MET A 1 -13.52 10.70 -2.59
CA MET A 1 -13.51 12.19 -2.45
C MET A 1 -13.61 12.92 -3.77
N THR A 2 -12.91 12.50 -4.81
CA THR A 2 -12.97 13.10 -6.18
C THR A 2 -14.39 13.13 -6.74
N ASP A 3 -15.15 12.05 -6.58
CA ASP A 3 -16.51 11.96 -7.11
C ASP A 3 -17.49 12.84 -6.33
N ILE A 4 -17.29 12.97 -5.01
CA ILE A 4 -18.05 13.91 -4.19
C ILE A 4 -17.75 15.35 -4.63
N ALA A 5 -16.48 15.68 -4.87
CA ALA A 5 -16.06 16.99 -5.36
C ALA A 5 -16.70 17.34 -6.71
N LYS A 6 -16.69 16.38 -7.66
CA LYS A 6 -17.35 16.53 -8.97
C LYS A 6 -18.86 16.73 -8.84
N LEU A 7 -19.55 15.91 -8.03
CA LEU A 7 -21.01 16.01 -7.84
C LEU A 7 -21.43 17.29 -7.12
N THR A 8 -20.58 17.80 -6.23
CA THR A 8 -20.92 18.96 -5.40
C THR A 8 -20.39 20.28 -5.97
N GLY A 9 -19.49 20.23 -6.95
CA GLY A 9 -18.85 21.42 -7.54
C GLY A 9 -17.94 22.18 -6.58
N VAL A 10 -17.40 21.48 -5.54
CA VAL A 10 -16.43 22.06 -4.61
C VAL A 10 -15.07 21.36 -4.74
N SER A 11 -14.01 21.97 -4.21
CA SER A 11 -12.67 21.37 -4.25
C SER A 11 -12.58 20.10 -3.38
N GLN A 12 -11.66 19.18 -3.70
CA GLN A 12 -11.40 18.00 -2.88
C GLN A 12 -10.98 18.37 -1.45
N SER A 13 -10.22 19.45 -1.28
CA SER A 13 -9.87 19.99 0.03
C SER A 13 -11.11 20.42 0.82
N THR A 14 -12.09 21.08 0.16
CA THR A 14 -13.36 21.41 0.79
C THR A 14 -14.13 20.16 1.20
N VAL A 15 -14.20 19.14 0.35
CA VAL A 15 -14.81 17.84 0.68
C VAL A 15 -14.13 17.22 1.89
N SER A 16 -12.81 17.15 1.90
CA SER A 16 -12.03 16.61 3.00
C SER A 16 -12.29 17.35 4.31
N LEU A 17 -12.25 18.68 4.29
CA LEU A 17 -12.48 19.50 5.48
C LEU A 17 -13.92 19.38 6.01
N VAL A 18 -14.91 19.25 5.13
CA VAL A 18 -16.31 19.03 5.53
C VAL A 18 -16.51 17.64 6.11
N LEU A 19 -16.00 16.59 5.47
CA LEU A 19 -16.14 15.21 5.94
C LEU A 19 -15.40 14.98 7.26
N ASN A 20 -14.26 15.64 7.44
CA ASN A 20 -13.48 15.58 8.69
C ASN A 20 -13.95 16.58 9.76
N ASN A 21 -15.07 17.27 9.54
CA ASN A 21 -15.64 18.26 10.47
C ASN A 21 -14.59 19.26 11.00
N ALA A 22 -13.68 19.72 10.14
CA ALA A 22 -12.58 20.58 10.52
C ALA A 22 -13.10 21.94 11.02
N THR A 23 -12.77 22.29 12.24
CA THR A 23 -13.17 23.56 12.90
C THR A 23 -12.40 24.77 12.35
N SER A 24 -11.30 24.52 11.64
CA SER A 24 -10.42 25.55 11.05
C SER A 24 -10.99 26.24 9.82
N ALA A 25 -12.04 25.70 9.20
CA ALA A 25 -12.66 26.26 8.00
C ALA A 25 -14.16 26.50 8.21
N LYS A 26 -14.63 27.73 7.96
CA LYS A 26 -16.06 28.06 7.98
C LYS A 26 -16.64 27.81 6.60
N PHE A 27 -17.53 26.86 6.49
CA PHE A 27 -18.35 26.61 5.31
C PHE A 27 -19.81 26.99 5.57
N SER A 28 -20.53 27.39 4.52
CA SER A 28 -22.00 27.58 4.64
C SER A 28 -22.66 26.23 4.92
N ASP A 29 -23.76 26.25 5.69
CA ASP A 29 -24.56 25.05 5.96
C ASP A 29 -25.04 24.38 4.66
N ALA A 30 -25.34 25.17 3.63
CA ALA A 30 -25.70 24.67 2.31
C ALA A 30 -24.57 23.85 1.67
N THR A 31 -23.32 24.32 1.73
CA THR A 31 -22.14 23.60 1.22
C THR A 31 -21.88 22.33 2.02
N ARG A 32 -21.96 22.42 3.35
CA ARG A 32 -21.78 21.27 4.24
C ARG A 32 -22.82 20.20 3.94
N ASN A 33 -24.11 20.54 3.90
CA ASN A 33 -25.19 19.58 3.65
C ASN A 33 -25.10 18.95 2.25
N LYS A 34 -24.69 19.73 1.24
CA LYS A 34 -24.50 19.23 -0.12
C LYS A 34 -23.39 18.16 -0.18
N VAL A 35 -22.26 18.38 0.48
CA VAL A 35 -21.16 17.43 0.54
C VAL A 35 -21.53 16.19 1.32
N LEU A 36 -22.18 16.33 2.48
CA LEU A 36 -22.60 15.21 3.33
C LEU A 36 -23.62 14.31 2.62
N LYS A 37 -24.59 14.91 1.91
CA LYS A 37 -25.57 14.16 1.12
C LYS A 37 -24.91 13.39 -0.02
N ALA A 38 -24.02 14.03 -0.78
CA ALA A 38 -23.30 13.36 -1.87
C ALA A 38 -22.40 12.23 -1.35
N ALA A 39 -21.79 12.38 -0.18
CA ALA A 39 -21.01 11.33 0.45
C ALA A 39 -21.89 10.12 0.84
N GLN A 40 -23.07 10.39 1.38
CA GLN A 40 -24.04 9.34 1.74
C GLN A 40 -24.57 8.61 0.49
N ASP A 41 -24.93 9.35 -0.55
CA ASP A 41 -25.45 8.80 -1.81
C ASP A 41 -24.42 7.91 -2.54
N LEU A 42 -23.13 8.22 -2.38
CA LEU A 42 -22.00 7.42 -2.91
C LEU A 42 -21.54 6.28 -1.98
N GLY A 43 -22.24 6.06 -0.87
CA GLY A 43 -21.88 5.02 0.09
C GLY A 43 -20.60 5.31 0.86
N TYR A 44 -20.14 6.56 0.91
CA TYR A 44 -18.98 6.96 1.68
C TYR A 44 -19.32 6.85 3.17
N ARG A 45 -18.66 5.93 3.88
CA ARG A 45 -18.82 5.85 5.35
C ARG A 45 -18.26 7.12 5.98
N MET A 46 -19.15 7.98 6.43
CA MET A 46 -18.78 9.08 7.30
C MET A 46 -18.43 8.52 8.67
N THR A 47 -17.22 8.76 9.13
CA THR A 47 -16.92 8.65 10.55
C THR A 47 -17.71 9.76 11.23
N SER A 48 -18.86 9.43 11.82
CA SER A 48 -19.60 10.36 12.69
C SER A 48 -18.69 10.65 13.89
N ARG A 49 -18.12 11.83 13.93
CA ARG A 49 -17.48 12.36 15.13
C ARG A 49 -18.59 12.74 16.12
N GLU A 50 -19.18 11.78 16.80
CA GLU A 50 -19.77 12.07 18.08
C GLU A 50 -18.62 12.43 19.02
N PRO A 51 -18.73 13.51 19.79
CA PRO A 51 -17.72 13.82 20.82
C PRO A 51 -17.59 12.58 21.70
N LEU A 52 -16.37 12.13 21.97
CA LEU A 52 -16.10 11.09 22.94
C LEU A 52 -16.86 11.44 24.22
N ASP A 53 -17.76 10.56 24.65
CA ASP A 53 -18.40 10.69 25.95
C ASP A 53 -17.29 10.70 27.01
N PRO A 54 -17.10 11.80 27.76
CA PRO A 54 -16.07 11.88 28.79
C PRO A 54 -16.29 10.87 29.94
N THR A 55 -17.38 10.11 29.92
CA THR A 55 -17.69 9.03 30.87
C THR A 55 -17.25 7.65 30.42
N ILE A 56 -16.51 7.50 29.29
CA ILE A 56 -15.83 6.24 28.99
C ILE A 56 -14.93 5.93 30.18
N GLY A 57 -15.34 4.90 30.92
CA GLY A 57 -15.00 4.67 32.32
C GLY A 57 -13.49 4.74 32.58
N ALA A 58 -13.12 5.41 33.66
CA ALA A 58 -11.74 5.59 34.12
C ALA A 58 -10.96 4.27 34.37
N ASN A 59 -11.55 3.12 34.07
CA ASN A 59 -11.01 1.77 34.26
C ASN A 59 -10.90 0.95 32.97
N GLU A 60 -11.28 1.45 31.80
CA GLU A 60 -11.13 0.70 30.56
C GLU A 60 -9.78 1.02 29.88
N LYS A 61 -9.09 -0.04 29.49
CA LYS A 61 -7.89 0.06 28.66
C LYS A 61 -8.25 0.70 27.32
N ASN A 62 -7.72 1.88 27.06
CA ASN A 62 -8.09 2.69 25.90
C ASN A 62 -6.92 3.05 24.98
N LEU A 63 -5.70 2.65 25.32
CA LEU A 63 -4.49 3.00 24.60
C LEU A 63 -4.00 1.81 23.76
N ILE A 64 -3.91 1.99 22.45
CA ILE A 64 -3.21 1.08 21.54
C ILE A 64 -1.83 1.66 21.26
N VAL A 65 -0.79 0.86 21.45
CA VAL A 65 0.58 1.23 21.13
C VAL A 65 0.94 0.72 19.75
N TYR A 66 1.28 1.64 18.84
CA TYR A 66 1.82 1.33 17.52
C TYR A 66 3.35 1.48 17.57
N ARG A 67 4.05 0.37 17.57
CA ARG A 67 5.52 0.34 17.53
C ARG A 67 5.96 0.08 16.09
N ALA A 68 6.66 1.04 15.47
CA ALA A 68 7.31 0.89 14.17
C ALA A 68 8.84 0.79 14.34
N ASP A 69 9.48 0.00 13.48
CA ASP A 69 10.94 0.03 13.38
C ASP A 69 11.41 1.32 12.69
N GLU A 70 10.69 1.80 11.70
CA GLU A 70 11.01 3.02 10.95
C GLU A 70 9.73 3.70 10.43
N ILE A 71 9.73 5.03 10.36
CA ILE A 71 8.59 5.82 9.85
C ILE A 71 9.03 6.79 8.75
N SER A 72 10.25 7.32 8.84
CA SER A 72 10.69 8.48 8.03
C SER A 72 11.32 8.13 6.70
N THR A 73 11.72 6.88 6.49
CA THR A 73 12.43 6.44 5.27
C THR A 73 11.51 6.09 4.10
N SER A 74 10.22 5.98 4.35
CA SER A 74 9.22 5.60 3.36
C SER A 74 7.87 6.25 3.69
N PRO A 75 7.02 6.60 2.71
CA PRO A 75 5.68 7.15 2.97
C PRO A 75 4.69 6.10 3.49
N HIS A 76 4.97 4.81 3.32
CA HIS A 76 4.04 3.72 3.64
C HIS A 76 3.64 3.64 5.12
N PRO A 77 4.57 3.74 6.10
CA PRO A 77 4.22 3.67 7.51
C PRO A 77 3.22 4.74 7.96
N VAL A 78 3.31 5.95 7.39
CA VAL A 78 2.40 7.06 7.73
C VAL A 78 0.97 6.72 7.35
N VAL A 79 0.75 6.12 6.18
CA VAL A 79 -0.58 5.70 5.71
C VAL A 79 -1.13 4.53 6.55
N ASN A 80 -0.28 3.60 6.97
CA ASN A 80 -0.65 2.55 7.92
C ASN A 80 -1.12 3.14 9.27
N ILE A 81 -0.36 4.13 9.78
CA ILE A 81 -0.68 4.83 11.03
C ILE A 81 -2.00 5.59 10.90
N ASP A 82 -2.28 6.23 9.76
CA ASP A 82 -3.54 6.92 9.52
C ASP A 82 -4.73 5.95 9.60
N GLY A 83 -4.64 4.80 8.93
CA GLY A 83 -5.66 3.75 9.00
C GLY A 83 -5.86 3.21 10.41
N ALA A 84 -4.78 2.98 11.14
CA ALA A 84 -4.83 2.53 12.53
C ALA A 84 -5.41 3.61 13.46
N ARG A 85 -4.99 4.87 13.32
CA ARG A 85 -5.48 6.00 14.12
C ARG A 85 -6.97 6.22 13.93
N ASP A 86 -7.43 6.29 12.69
CA ASP A 86 -8.84 6.57 12.38
C ASP A 86 -9.73 5.44 12.90
N THR A 87 -9.28 4.20 12.79
CA THR A 87 -10.01 3.04 13.31
C THR A 87 -10.00 2.99 14.83
N ALA A 88 -8.87 3.26 15.48
CA ALA A 88 -8.78 3.34 16.93
C ALA A 88 -9.74 4.42 17.47
N PHE A 89 -9.70 5.62 16.86
CA PHE A 89 -10.57 6.73 17.26
C PHE A 89 -12.06 6.41 17.08
N ALA A 90 -12.43 5.79 15.95
CA ALA A 90 -13.83 5.38 15.69
C ALA A 90 -14.36 4.38 16.73
N ASN A 91 -13.47 3.66 17.43
CA ASN A 91 -13.79 2.71 18.48
C ASN A 91 -13.52 3.25 19.90
N GLY A 92 -13.40 4.57 20.08
CA GLY A 92 -13.17 5.21 21.37
C GLY A 92 -11.79 4.91 21.98
N ARG A 93 -10.78 4.59 21.15
CA ARG A 93 -9.43 4.27 21.60
C ARG A 93 -8.43 5.33 21.09
N MET A 94 -7.32 5.46 21.79
CA MET A 94 -6.21 6.31 21.40
C MET A 94 -5.10 5.46 20.79
N LEU A 95 -4.34 6.04 19.83
CA LEU A 95 -3.15 5.43 19.26
C LEU A 95 -1.92 6.22 19.71
N ALA A 96 -0.97 5.57 20.39
CA ALA A 96 0.36 6.11 20.65
C ALA A 96 1.35 5.47 19.68
N VAL A 97 2.11 6.29 18.97
CA VAL A 97 3.06 5.83 17.94
C VAL A 97 4.48 6.02 18.43
N TYR A 98 5.29 4.98 18.35
CA TYR A 98 6.71 4.99 18.67
C TYR A 98 7.52 4.46 17.49
N SER A 99 8.58 5.18 17.10
CA SER A 99 9.59 4.70 16.17
C SER A 99 10.84 4.29 16.94
N THR A 100 11.33 3.09 16.67
CA THR A 100 12.51 2.55 17.36
C THR A 100 13.78 2.67 16.52
N HIS A 101 13.68 3.05 15.25
CA HIS A 101 14.79 3.10 14.27
C HIS A 101 15.62 1.80 14.24
N GLY A 102 14.97 0.66 14.52
CA GLY A 102 15.65 -0.62 14.62
C GLY A 102 16.62 -0.74 15.83
N ASN A 103 16.60 0.22 16.76
CA ASN A 103 17.46 0.23 17.93
C ASN A 103 16.84 -0.60 19.07
N ALA A 104 17.56 -1.65 19.52
CA ALA A 104 17.09 -2.56 20.55
C ALA A 104 16.92 -1.90 21.93
N GLU A 105 17.72 -0.89 22.27
CA GLU A 105 17.61 -0.20 23.56
C GLU A 105 16.34 0.68 23.59
N ILE A 106 16.06 1.41 22.49
CA ILE A 106 14.82 2.18 22.37
C ILE A 106 13.63 1.25 22.38
N GLU A 107 13.70 0.13 21.67
CA GLU A 107 12.63 -0.88 21.67
C GLU A 107 12.34 -1.39 23.08
N GLN A 108 13.38 -1.71 23.86
CA GLN A 108 13.19 -2.16 25.23
C GLN A 108 12.55 -1.09 26.10
N GLN A 109 12.97 0.17 25.99
CA GLN A 109 12.35 1.30 26.72
C GLN A 109 10.87 1.48 26.35
N VAL A 110 10.52 1.39 25.08
CA VAL A 110 9.12 1.48 24.60
C VAL A 110 8.30 0.32 25.18
N LEU A 111 8.85 -0.91 25.17
CA LEU A 111 8.16 -2.07 25.71
C LEU A 111 7.98 -1.97 27.22
N ASP A 112 8.99 -1.53 27.98
CA ASP A 112 8.91 -1.36 29.42
C ASP A 112 7.84 -0.31 29.78
N ALA A 113 7.83 0.83 29.09
CA ALA A 113 6.79 1.85 29.26
C ALA A 113 5.39 1.35 28.89
N THR A 114 5.29 0.52 27.85
CA THR A 114 4.03 -0.07 27.40
C THR A 114 3.48 -1.06 28.42
N LEU A 115 4.31 -1.96 28.93
CA LEU A 115 3.90 -3.03 29.84
C LEU A 115 3.59 -2.53 31.27
N THR A 116 4.15 -1.39 31.66
CA THR A 116 3.88 -0.76 32.97
C THR A 116 2.65 0.15 32.95
N ASN A 117 2.15 0.53 31.77
CA ASN A 117 0.98 1.38 31.65
C ASN A 117 -0.32 0.55 31.73
N PRO A 118 -1.15 0.71 32.78
CA PRO A 118 -2.38 -0.06 32.96
C PRO A 118 -3.44 0.22 31.88
N ASN A 119 -3.38 1.37 31.20
CA ASN A 119 -4.33 1.77 30.17
C ASN A 119 -4.05 1.13 28.80
N VAL A 120 -2.92 0.43 28.63
CA VAL A 120 -2.60 -0.23 27.36
C VAL A 120 -3.53 -1.42 27.13
N LEU A 121 -4.26 -1.34 26.02
CA LEU A 121 -5.12 -2.41 25.52
C LEU A 121 -4.27 -3.47 24.78
N GLY A 122 -3.36 -3.03 23.94
CA GLY A 122 -2.51 -3.93 23.17
C GLY A 122 -1.50 -3.19 22.29
N VAL A 123 -0.73 -3.95 21.54
CA VAL A 123 0.37 -3.48 20.71
C VAL A 123 0.13 -3.86 19.24
N ILE A 124 0.34 -2.93 18.33
CA ILE A 124 0.56 -3.20 16.92
C ILE A 124 2.07 -3.14 16.69
N TYR A 125 2.65 -4.30 16.40
CA TYR A 125 4.08 -4.43 16.09
C TYR A 125 4.25 -4.33 14.59
N ALA A 126 4.81 -3.21 14.11
CA ALA A 126 4.89 -2.90 12.69
C ALA A 126 6.33 -2.81 12.20
N THR A 127 6.54 -3.17 10.92
CA THR A 127 7.80 -2.97 10.20
C THR A 127 7.57 -2.21 8.90
N VAL A 128 8.60 -1.47 8.46
CA VAL A 128 8.53 -0.69 7.21
C VAL A 128 8.48 -1.59 5.97
N TYR A 129 9.18 -2.72 6.00
CA TYR A 129 9.16 -3.74 4.94
C TYR A 129 8.52 -5.03 5.44
N THR A 130 7.80 -5.72 4.56
CA THR A 130 7.30 -7.06 4.86
C THR A 130 8.47 -8.00 5.10
N ARG A 131 8.52 -8.57 6.31
CA ARG A 131 9.59 -9.50 6.70
C ARG A 131 9.18 -10.40 7.85
N LYS A 132 9.90 -11.51 7.95
CA LYS A 132 9.86 -12.33 9.15
C LYS A 132 10.57 -11.62 10.31
N VAL A 133 9.98 -11.70 11.49
CA VAL A 133 10.51 -11.11 12.72
C VAL A 133 10.69 -12.13 13.83
N ILE A 134 11.62 -11.84 14.75
CA ILE A 134 11.73 -12.48 16.05
C ILE A 134 11.22 -11.48 17.06
N LEU A 135 10.18 -11.85 17.79
CA LEU A 135 9.51 -10.93 18.71
C LEU A 135 10.18 -10.91 20.08
N PRO A 136 10.28 -9.75 20.73
CA PRO A 136 10.67 -9.66 22.13
C PRO A 136 9.71 -10.49 23.01
N ALA A 137 10.26 -11.31 23.91
CA ALA A 137 9.47 -12.17 24.79
C ALA A 137 8.46 -11.39 25.66
N ALA A 138 8.73 -10.13 25.91
CA ALA A 138 7.86 -9.23 26.68
C ALA A 138 6.46 -9.05 26.03
N LEU A 139 6.35 -9.16 24.70
CA LEU A 139 5.08 -9.04 23.97
C LEU A 139 4.09 -10.18 24.26
N SER A 140 4.55 -11.32 24.78
CA SER A 140 3.64 -12.39 25.20
C SER A 140 2.70 -11.99 26.34
N LYS A 141 2.99 -10.90 27.05
CA LYS A 141 2.22 -10.39 28.18
C LYS A 141 1.09 -9.43 27.81
N VAL A 142 1.02 -9.00 26.56
CA VAL A 142 0.06 -8.01 26.08
C VAL A 142 -0.52 -8.47 24.73
N PRO A 143 -1.82 -8.25 24.46
CA PRO A 143 -2.39 -8.52 23.14
C PRO A 143 -1.56 -7.83 22.06
N THR A 144 -1.14 -8.58 21.05
CA THR A 144 -0.24 -8.08 20.01
C THR A 144 -0.69 -8.55 18.63
N VAL A 145 -0.76 -7.63 17.66
CA VAL A 145 -1.02 -7.90 16.25
C VAL A 145 0.17 -7.42 15.44
N LEU A 146 0.57 -8.20 14.44
CA LEU A 146 1.69 -7.90 13.55
C LEU A 146 1.19 -7.16 12.30
N LEU A 147 1.87 -6.10 11.93
CA LEU A 147 1.59 -5.34 10.71
C LEU A 147 2.85 -5.30 9.85
N ASN A 148 2.70 -5.70 8.60
CA ASN A 148 3.79 -5.77 7.62
C ASN A 148 4.94 -6.69 8.04
N CYS A 149 4.69 -7.61 8.98
CA CYS A 149 5.64 -8.64 9.41
C CYS A 149 4.91 -9.90 9.88
N TYR A 150 5.65 -10.99 10.02
CA TYR A 150 5.10 -12.29 10.42
C TYR A 150 6.12 -13.14 11.18
N THR A 151 5.61 -14.16 11.90
CA THR A 151 6.42 -15.19 12.58
C THR A 151 6.25 -16.55 11.90
N ASN A 152 7.13 -17.52 12.20
CA ASN A 152 7.01 -18.88 11.62
C ASN A 152 5.73 -19.60 12.02
N ASP A 153 5.32 -19.43 13.28
CA ASP A 153 4.39 -20.33 13.95
C ASP A 153 2.95 -19.80 13.99
N SER A 154 2.69 -18.65 13.29
CA SER A 154 1.40 -17.96 13.33
C SER A 154 0.86 -17.78 14.77
N GLU A 155 1.76 -17.59 15.72
CA GLU A 155 1.41 -17.42 17.14
C GLU A 155 0.65 -16.12 17.40
N LEU A 156 0.76 -15.14 16.51
CA LEU A 156 0.05 -13.88 16.54
C LEU A 156 -0.67 -13.65 15.20
N SER A 157 -1.78 -12.91 15.26
CA SER A 157 -2.41 -12.44 14.04
C SER A 157 -1.52 -11.45 13.32
N SER A 158 -1.43 -11.56 12.01
CA SER A 158 -0.57 -10.79 11.16
C SER A 158 -1.32 -10.32 9.91
N VAL A 159 -1.03 -9.11 9.46
CA VAL A 159 -1.48 -8.59 8.16
C VAL A 159 -0.30 -8.11 7.35
N VAL A 160 -0.27 -8.51 6.08
CA VAL A 160 0.76 -8.14 5.11
C VAL A 160 0.12 -7.87 3.74
N PRO A 161 0.77 -7.12 2.84
CA PRO A 161 0.29 -6.98 1.47
C PRO A 161 0.27 -8.31 0.71
N ALA A 162 -0.68 -8.46 -0.22
CA ALA A 162 -0.77 -9.63 -1.12
C ALA A 162 0.11 -9.42 -2.36
N GLU A 163 1.43 -9.32 -2.18
CA GLU A 163 2.38 -8.90 -3.19
C GLU A 163 2.40 -9.80 -4.45
N VAL A 164 2.18 -11.12 -4.29
CA VAL A 164 2.06 -12.03 -5.44
C VAL A 164 0.84 -11.68 -6.28
N THR A 165 -0.29 -11.42 -5.63
CA THR A 165 -1.53 -11.00 -6.32
C THR A 165 -1.32 -9.66 -7.01
N GLY A 166 -0.70 -8.69 -6.33
CA GLY A 166 -0.42 -7.37 -6.88
C GLY A 166 0.48 -7.43 -8.12
N GLY A 167 1.58 -8.18 -8.07
CA GLY A 167 2.47 -8.39 -9.22
C GLY A 167 1.78 -9.12 -10.38
N HIS A 168 0.89 -10.07 -10.08
CA HIS A 168 0.04 -10.72 -11.08
C HIS A 168 -0.92 -9.72 -11.72
N THR A 169 -1.67 -8.97 -10.92
CA THR A 169 -2.64 -7.96 -11.41
C THR A 169 -1.98 -6.92 -12.30
N ALA A 170 -0.81 -6.41 -11.89
CA ALA A 170 -0.04 -5.45 -12.67
C ALA A 170 0.35 -6.00 -14.06
N THR A 171 0.85 -7.22 -14.09
CA THR A 171 1.30 -7.86 -15.31
C THR A 171 0.13 -8.27 -16.21
N ASP A 172 -0.93 -8.83 -15.62
CA ASP A 172 -2.14 -9.21 -16.34
C ASP A 172 -2.80 -8.01 -17.02
N TYR A 173 -2.83 -6.85 -16.36
CA TYR A 173 -3.32 -5.61 -16.94
C TYR A 173 -2.57 -5.23 -18.23
N LEU A 174 -1.23 -5.31 -18.22
CA LEU A 174 -0.41 -5.04 -19.41
C LEU A 174 -0.63 -6.09 -20.52
N LEU A 175 -0.79 -7.35 -20.13
CA LEU A 175 -1.11 -8.43 -21.06
C LEU A 175 -2.48 -8.23 -21.72
N ASN A 176 -3.49 -7.82 -20.96
CA ASN A 176 -4.83 -7.51 -21.44
C ASN A 176 -4.85 -6.26 -22.34
N ALA A 177 -3.93 -5.32 -22.10
CA ALA A 177 -3.69 -4.19 -23.00
C ALA A 177 -2.96 -4.57 -24.30
N GLY A 178 -2.65 -5.85 -24.51
CA GLY A 178 -2.05 -6.38 -25.74
C GLY A 178 -0.52 -6.48 -25.72
N HIS A 179 0.14 -6.04 -24.64
CA HIS A 179 1.58 -6.18 -24.51
C HIS A 179 1.98 -7.66 -24.35
N ARG A 180 3.03 -8.09 -25.02
CA ARG A 180 3.55 -9.47 -24.95
C ARG A 180 5.01 -9.50 -24.48
N ARG A 181 5.73 -8.41 -24.69
CA ARG A 181 7.09 -8.24 -24.22
C ARG A 181 7.11 -7.11 -23.19
N ILE A 182 7.15 -7.48 -21.91
CA ILE A 182 7.00 -6.60 -20.76
C ILE A 182 8.33 -6.59 -20.00
N GLY A 183 8.97 -5.44 -19.88
CA GLY A 183 10.11 -5.24 -18.99
C GLY A 183 9.64 -5.16 -17.54
N TYR A 184 10.47 -5.64 -16.61
CA TYR A 184 10.18 -5.52 -15.19
C TYR A 184 11.38 -4.93 -14.44
N VAL A 185 11.19 -3.74 -13.86
CA VAL A 185 12.16 -3.12 -12.95
C VAL A 185 11.72 -3.46 -11.52
N ASN A 186 12.42 -4.45 -10.94
CA ASN A 186 12.14 -4.98 -9.60
C ASN A 186 12.80 -4.12 -8.52
N GLY A 187 12.47 -4.37 -7.26
CA GLY A 187 13.22 -3.87 -6.11
C GLY A 187 14.38 -4.80 -5.72
N GLU A 188 15.00 -4.52 -4.58
CA GLU A 188 16.12 -5.28 -4.04
C GLU A 188 15.74 -6.75 -3.75
N PRO A 189 16.50 -7.75 -4.21
CA PRO A 189 16.11 -9.17 -4.16
C PRO A 189 15.94 -9.76 -2.76
N TRP A 190 16.57 -9.15 -1.73
CA TRP A 190 16.45 -9.61 -0.35
C TRP A 190 15.09 -9.31 0.28
N GLN A 191 14.33 -8.36 -0.28
CA GLN A 191 13.01 -7.99 0.22
C GLN A 191 11.93 -8.99 -0.22
N ASP A 192 11.00 -9.30 0.68
CA ASP A 192 9.86 -10.18 0.39
C ASP A 192 8.99 -9.61 -0.73
N ALA A 193 8.74 -8.31 -0.73
CA ALA A 193 7.96 -7.62 -1.76
C ALA A 193 8.55 -7.85 -3.17
N SER A 194 9.86 -7.72 -3.33
CA SER A 194 10.54 -7.95 -4.62
C SER A 194 10.38 -9.36 -5.12
N ARG A 195 10.54 -10.35 -4.24
CA ARG A 195 10.40 -11.78 -4.58
C ARG A 195 8.96 -12.12 -4.94
N ASP A 196 8.02 -11.63 -4.15
CA ASP A 196 6.61 -11.95 -4.30
C ASP A 196 6.01 -11.24 -5.53
N ARG A 197 6.33 -9.96 -5.80
CA ARG A 197 5.90 -9.25 -7.02
C ARG A 197 6.47 -9.91 -8.27
N LEU A 198 7.75 -10.31 -8.27
CA LEU A 198 8.37 -11.05 -9.37
C LEU A 198 7.69 -12.42 -9.58
N LYS A 199 7.31 -13.10 -8.51
CA LYS A 199 6.54 -14.34 -8.61
C LYS A 199 5.20 -14.09 -9.29
N GLY A 200 4.48 -13.03 -8.91
CA GLY A 200 3.24 -12.62 -9.55
C GLY A 200 3.40 -12.33 -11.04
N TYR A 201 4.44 -11.56 -11.41
CA TYR A 201 4.80 -11.29 -12.80
C TYR A 201 5.00 -12.59 -13.61
N ARG A 202 5.78 -13.53 -13.08
CA ARG A 202 6.00 -14.84 -13.74
C ARG A 202 4.70 -15.65 -13.89
N MET A 203 3.85 -15.63 -12.88
CA MET A 203 2.58 -16.32 -12.90
C MET A 203 1.65 -15.77 -13.99
N ALA A 204 1.56 -14.44 -14.13
CA ALA A 204 0.75 -13.81 -15.16
C ALA A 204 1.24 -14.14 -16.58
N LEU A 205 2.57 -14.11 -16.82
CA LEU A 205 3.15 -14.54 -18.09
C LEU A 205 2.81 -16.01 -18.40
N SER A 206 2.94 -16.89 -17.40
CA SER A 206 2.62 -18.31 -17.57
C SER A 206 1.14 -18.55 -17.86
N THR A 207 0.24 -17.77 -17.25
CA THR A 207 -1.21 -17.85 -17.51
C THR A 207 -1.54 -17.41 -18.94
N ALA A 208 -0.75 -16.53 -19.53
CA ALA A 208 -0.89 -16.06 -20.91
C ALA A 208 -0.08 -16.90 -21.95
N ASP A 209 0.45 -18.06 -21.55
CA ASP A 209 1.30 -18.92 -22.36
C ASP A 209 2.56 -18.21 -22.93
N LEU A 210 3.10 -17.22 -22.19
CA LEU A 210 4.32 -16.49 -22.55
C LEU A 210 5.53 -16.99 -21.74
N PRO A 211 6.68 -17.22 -22.40
CA PRO A 211 7.89 -17.63 -21.69
C PRO A 211 8.42 -16.50 -20.81
N PHE A 212 8.95 -16.86 -19.65
CA PHE A 212 9.71 -15.92 -18.81
C PHE A 212 11.07 -15.62 -19.48
N ALA A 213 11.36 -14.34 -19.70
CA ALA A 213 12.59 -13.83 -20.27
C ALA A 213 13.40 -13.09 -19.19
N ALA A 214 14.47 -13.72 -18.69
CA ALA A 214 15.26 -13.17 -17.58
C ALA A 214 15.93 -11.84 -17.96
N GLU A 215 16.26 -11.65 -19.24
CA GLU A 215 16.83 -10.43 -19.79
C GLU A 215 15.86 -9.23 -19.77
N LEU A 216 14.58 -9.44 -19.47
CA LEU A 216 13.61 -8.37 -19.27
C LEU A 216 13.43 -7.97 -17.82
N VAL A 217 14.11 -8.64 -16.88
CA VAL A 217 14.05 -8.29 -15.46
C VAL A 217 15.33 -7.57 -15.06
N ARG A 218 15.17 -6.44 -14.40
CA ARG A 218 16.27 -5.63 -13.86
C ARG A 218 16.06 -5.43 -12.36
N GLU A 219 17.16 -5.40 -11.63
CA GLU A 219 17.16 -5.12 -10.18
C GLU A 219 17.34 -3.62 -9.96
N GLY A 220 16.38 -3.00 -9.27
CA GLY A 220 16.44 -1.62 -8.80
C GLY A 220 16.60 -1.58 -7.27
N ASP A 221 16.53 -0.36 -6.73
CA ASP A 221 16.70 -0.06 -5.32
C ASP A 221 15.56 0.82 -4.75
N TRP A 222 14.39 0.77 -5.39
CA TRP A 222 13.19 1.55 -5.09
C TRP A 222 13.30 3.05 -5.40
N SER A 223 14.46 3.56 -5.80
CA SER A 223 14.66 4.97 -6.15
C SER A 223 14.29 5.27 -7.60
N SER A 224 13.96 6.54 -7.88
CA SER A 224 13.75 7.00 -9.26
C SER A 224 15.02 6.90 -10.10
N GLY A 225 16.21 7.06 -9.48
CA GLY A 225 17.50 6.89 -10.14
C GLY A 225 17.69 5.50 -10.71
N SER A 226 17.43 4.46 -9.91
CA SER A 226 17.51 3.07 -10.39
C SER A 226 16.46 2.78 -11.47
N GLY A 227 15.23 3.30 -11.31
CA GLY A 227 14.19 3.20 -12.33
C GLY A 227 14.64 3.75 -13.68
N PHE A 228 15.29 4.90 -13.65
CA PHE A 228 15.88 5.55 -14.84
C PHE A 228 16.97 4.69 -15.49
N GLU A 229 17.99 4.27 -14.73
CA GLU A 229 19.12 3.50 -15.23
C GLU A 229 18.70 2.13 -15.80
N GLN A 230 17.83 1.44 -15.08
CA GLN A 230 17.36 0.11 -15.47
C GLN A 230 16.46 0.19 -16.71
N THR A 231 15.68 1.25 -16.86
CA THR A 231 14.90 1.49 -18.09
C THR A 231 15.81 1.74 -19.28
N LEU A 232 16.86 2.57 -19.15
CA LEU A 232 17.84 2.74 -20.21
C LEU A 232 18.51 1.40 -20.60
N SER A 233 18.78 0.53 -19.64
CA SER A 233 19.31 -0.81 -19.87
C SER A 233 18.33 -1.69 -20.64
N LEU A 234 17.05 -1.72 -20.27
CA LEU A 234 15.99 -2.47 -20.95
C LEU A 234 15.81 -2.01 -22.41
N MET A 235 15.86 -0.70 -22.64
CA MET A 235 15.67 -0.14 -23.99
C MET A 235 16.87 -0.34 -24.91
N ARG A 236 18.02 -0.82 -24.42
CA ARG A 236 19.20 -1.22 -25.23
C ARG A 236 19.17 -2.68 -25.68
N GLU A 237 18.20 -3.47 -25.21
CA GLU A 237 18.03 -4.84 -25.71
C GLU A 237 17.78 -4.83 -27.21
N SER A 238 18.21 -5.87 -27.90
CA SER A 238 18.02 -6.00 -29.36
C SER A 238 16.54 -6.00 -29.78
N ASN A 239 15.66 -6.46 -28.85
CA ASN A 239 14.23 -6.39 -28.98
C ASN A 239 13.67 -5.81 -27.67
N PRO A 240 13.56 -4.46 -27.55
CA PRO A 240 13.15 -3.83 -26.30
C PRO A 240 11.69 -4.13 -25.94
N PRO A 241 11.30 -4.01 -24.67
CA PRO A 241 9.92 -4.20 -24.24
C PRO A 241 9.00 -3.07 -24.75
N THR A 242 7.74 -3.39 -24.98
CA THR A 242 6.69 -2.42 -25.35
C THR A 242 5.97 -1.84 -24.12
N ALA A 243 6.17 -2.44 -22.96
CA ALA A 243 5.70 -1.93 -21.68
C ALA A 243 6.73 -2.24 -20.59
N ILE A 244 6.77 -1.41 -19.56
CA ILE A 244 7.63 -1.57 -18.39
C ILE A 244 6.75 -1.54 -17.14
N PHE A 245 6.78 -2.63 -16.37
CA PHE A 245 6.25 -2.68 -15.01
C PHE A 245 7.39 -2.31 -14.06
N CYS A 246 7.19 -1.30 -13.23
CA CYS A 246 8.10 -0.90 -12.17
C CYS A 246 7.53 -1.32 -10.83
N ALA A 247 8.36 -1.91 -9.96
CA ALA A 247 7.91 -2.43 -8.68
C ALA A 247 7.45 -1.33 -7.69
N ASN A 248 7.70 -0.05 -7.97
CA ASN A 248 7.06 1.08 -7.28
C ASN A 248 6.89 2.30 -8.20
N ASP A 249 6.14 3.30 -7.74
CA ASP A 249 5.83 4.51 -8.50
C ASP A 249 7.06 5.42 -8.67
N LEU A 250 8.00 5.43 -7.72
CA LEU A 250 9.23 6.21 -7.85
C LEU A 250 10.13 5.68 -8.98
N MET A 251 10.29 4.36 -9.07
CA MET A 251 11.02 3.76 -10.20
C MET A 251 10.27 3.99 -11.51
N ALA A 252 8.93 3.96 -11.51
CA ALA A 252 8.13 4.27 -12.69
C ALA A 252 8.31 5.72 -13.14
N LEU A 253 8.44 6.68 -12.22
CA LEU A 253 8.82 8.06 -12.54
C LEU A 253 10.19 8.11 -13.22
N GLY A 254 11.18 7.39 -12.69
CA GLY A 254 12.50 7.27 -13.31
C GLY A 254 12.41 6.65 -14.71
N ALA A 255 11.57 5.65 -14.91
CA ALA A 255 11.34 5.03 -16.21
C ALA A 255 10.76 6.02 -17.23
N ILE A 256 9.77 6.82 -16.84
CA ILE A 256 9.19 7.86 -17.70
C ILE A 256 10.26 8.87 -18.14
N GLU A 257 11.10 9.34 -17.21
CA GLU A 257 12.18 10.27 -17.53
C GLU A 257 13.27 9.65 -18.44
N ALA A 258 13.60 8.37 -18.26
CA ALA A 258 14.52 7.65 -19.13
C ALA A 258 13.98 7.54 -20.58
N LEU A 259 12.69 7.18 -20.72
CA LEU A 259 12.05 7.10 -22.03
C LEU A 259 12.01 8.46 -22.72
N LYS A 260 11.70 9.52 -21.97
CA LYS A 260 11.74 10.89 -22.47
C LYS A 260 13.14 11.31 -22.96
N GLN A 261 14.19 10.93 -22.23
CA GLN A 261 15.58 11.17 -22.67
C GLN A 261 15.91 10.45 -23.97
N LEU A 262 15.34 9.27 -24.20
CA LEU A 262 15.48 8.52 -25.46
C LEU A 262 14.60 9.06 -26.60
N GLY A 263 13.79 10.10 -26.37
CA GLY A 263 12.84 10.65 -27.34
C GLY A 263 11.60 9.77 -27.53
N LEU A 264 11.34 8.83 -26.60
CA LEU A 264 10.18 7.93 -26.62
C LEU A 264 9.06 8.51 -25.76
N ARG A 265 7.84 8.36 -26.24
CA ARG A 265 6.63 8.88 -25.58
C ARG A 265 5.96 7.80 -24.76
N VAL A 266 5.45 8.19 -23.61
CA VAL A 266 4.58 7.36 -22.76
C VAL A 266 3.15 7.88 -22.88
N PRO A 267 2.18 7.07 -23.23
CA PRO A 267 2.24 5.61 -23.49
C PRO A 267 2.46 5.23 -24.96
N GLU A 268 2.57 6.19 -25.91
CA GLU A 268 2.48 5.94 -27.35
C GLU A 268 3.56 5.01 -27.87
N ASP A 269 4.78 5.11 -27.39
CA ASP A 269 5.91 4.28 -27.83
C ASP A 269 6.16 3.15 -26.82
N VAL A 270 6.12 3.44 -25.51
CA VAL A 270 6.29 2.47 -24.43
C VAL A 270 5.29 2.77 -23.30
N SER A 271 4.53 1.78 -22.86
CA SER A 271 3.66 1.88 -21.69
C SER A 271 4.46 1.73 -20.38
N VAL A 272 4.07 2.46 -19.32
CA VAL A 272 4.68 2.35 -17.99
C VAL A 272 3.61 2.11 -16.95
N LEU A 273 3.82 1.13 -16.08
CA LEU A 273 2.95 0.79 -14.96
C LEU A 273 3.75 0.82 -13.66
N GLY A 274 3.22 1.48 -12.64
CA GLY A 274 3.80 1.57 -11.30
C GLY A 274 3.16 0.60 -10.31
N TYR A 275 3.50 0.83 -9.04
CA TYR A 275 2.96 0.14 -7.88
C TYR A 275 3.04 1.06 -6.68
N ASP A 276 2.09 1.02 -5.76
CA ASP A 276 1.87 1.70 -4.48
C ASP A 276 0.72 2.73 -4.50
N ASP A 277 0.39 3.36 -5.63
CA ASP A 277 -0.50 4.52 -5.79
C ASP A 277 -0.12 5.71 -4.88
N GLN A 278 1.18 6.01 -4.85
CA GLN A 278 1.69 7.20 -4.16
C GLN A 278 1.13 8.48 -4.80
N GLU A 279 1.13 9.59 -4.04
CA GLU A 279 0.64 10.90 -4.51
C GLU A 279 1.32 11.31 -5.83
N ILE A 280 2.61 10.99 -6.00
CA ILE A 280 3.36 11.31 -7.22
C ILE A 280 2.75 10.68 -8.48
N ALA A 281 2.12 9.50 -8.38
CA ALA A 281 1.52 8.81 -9.53
C ALA A 281 0.44 9.63 -10.24
N ARG A 282 -0.22 10.54 -9.51
CA ARG A 282 -1.26 11.45 -10.05
C ARG A 282 -0.68 12.65 -10.76
N HIS A 283 0.59 12.97 -10.48
CA HIS A 283 1.26 14.19 -10.92
C HIS A 283 2.35 13.95 -11.96
N THR A 284 2.61 12.68 -12.34
CA THR A 284 3.44 12.37 -13.51
C THR A 284 2.76 12.83 -14.81
N HIS A 285 3.54 12.97 -15.87
CA HIS A 285 3.05 13.30 -17.22
C HIS A 285 3.57 12.27 -18.21
N PRO A 286 2.68 11.32 -18.65
CA PRO A 286 1.26 11.20 -18.31
C PRO A 286 1.02 10.74 -16.86
N PRO A 287 -0.21 10.92 -16.28
CA PRO A 287 -0.57 10.33 -15.00
C PRO A 287 -0.41 8.81 -15.00
N LEU A 288 0.24 8.28 -13.96
CA LEU A 288 0.71 6.90 -13.89
C LEU A 288 -0.39 5.92 -13.47
N SER A 289 -0.64 4.89 -14.29
CA SER A 289 -1.40 3.70 -13.91
C SER A 289 -0.58 2.90 -12.91
N THR A 290 -1.20 2.36 -11.85
CA THR A 290 -0.49 1.75 -10.75
C THR A 290 -1.39 0.79 -9.97
N VAL A 291 -0.80 -0.13 -9.21
CA VAL A 291 -1.52 -0.99 -8.25
C VAL A 291 -1.43 -0.36 -6.86
N VAL A 292 -2.55 -0.28 -6.16
CA VAL A 292 -2.58 0.27 -4.80
C VAL A 292 -1.88 -0.67 -3.82
N LEU A 293 -0.95 -0.15 -3.03
CA LEU A 293 -0.49 -0.84 -1.82
C LEU A 293 -1.46 -0.50 -0.67
N PRO A 294 -2.19 -1.48 -0.09
CA PRO A 294 -3.34 -1.23 0.77
C PRO A 294 -2.95 -0.80 2.19
N ASN A 295 -2.04 0.18 2.32
CA ASN A 295 -1.45 0.59 3.59
C ASN A 295 -2.51 1.04 4.62
N TYR A 296 -3.47 1.87 4.20
CA TYR A 296 -4.54 2.31 5.10
C TYR A 296 -5.36 1.12 5.65
N GLU A 297 -5.68 0.16 4.77
CA GLU A 297 -6.44 -1.03 5.12
C GLU A 297 -5.65 -1.98 6.03
N LEU A 298 -4.31 -2.05 5.87
CA LEU A 298 -3.44 -2.79 6.79
C LEU A 298 -3.53 -2.23 8.21
N GLY A 299 -3.43 -0.91 8.34
CA GLY A 299 -3.56 -0.23 9.63
C GLY A 299 -4.93 -0.44 10.27
N ARG A 300 -6.00 -0.28 9.48
CA ARG A 300 -7.38 -0.54 9.90
C ARG A 300 -7.54 -1.97 10.41
N TRP A 301 -7.14 -2.96 9.60
CA TRP A 301 -7.27 -4.37 9.95
C TRP A 301 -6.53 -4.72 11.25
N ALA A 302 -5.35 -4.16 11.46
CA ALA A 302 -4.56 -4.41 12.66
C ALA A 302 -5.30 -3.98 13.93
N VAL A 303 -5.94 -2.81 13.92
CA VAL A 303 -6.74 -2.32 15.06
C VAL A 303 -8.00 -3.15 15.23
N GLU A 304 -8.76 -3.40 14.15
CA GLU A 304 -9.99 -4.21 14.22
C GLU A 304 -9.70 -5.60 14.80
N THR A 305 -8.60 -6.23 14.38
CA THR A 305 -8.18 -7.54 14.88
C THR A 305 -7.77 -7.48 16.35
N LEU A 306 -7.00 -6.47 16.74
CA LEU A 306 -6.58 -6.30 18.13
C LEU A 306 -7.79 -6.15 19.07
N LEU A 307 -8.77 -5.33 18.68
CA LEU A 307 -10.01 -5.13 19.44
C LEU A 307 -10.83 -6.43 19.53
N GLN A 308 -10.93 -7.16 18.43
CA GLN A 308 -11.66 -8.43 18.39
C GLN A 308 -10.98 -9.50 19.26
N GLU A 309 -9.65 -9.60 19.23
CA GLU A 309 -8.89 -10.54 20.05
C GLU A 309 -9.02 -10.21 21.55
N GLU A 310 -8.97 -8.93 21.91
CA GLU A 310 -9.17 -8.49 23.29
C GLU A 310 -10.60 -8.78 23.78
N HIS A 311 -11.60 -8.52 22.94
CA HIS A 311 -12.98 -8.87 23.25
C HIS A 311 -13.15 -10.39 23.48
N ASN A 312 -12.62 -11.22 22.58
CA ASN A 312 -12.68 -12.67 22.69
C ASN A 312 -11.98 -13.17 23.96
N ARG A 313 -10.81 -12.61 24.29
CA ARG A 313 -10.05 -12.94 25.49
C ARG A 313 -10.84 -12.63 26.76
N THR A 314 -11.49 -11.48 26.81
CA THR A 314 -12.31 -11.05 27.95
C THR A 314 -13.57 -11.91 28.10
N ALA A 315 -14.16 -12.32 26.98
CA ALA A 315 -15.32 -13.22 26.93
C ALA A 315 -14.98 -14.71 27.14
N GLY A 316 -13.69 -15.08 27.28
CA GLY A 316 -13.25 -16.47 27.36
C GLY A 316 -13.45 -17.26 26.07
N ALA A 317 -13.60 -16.57 24.93
CA ALA A 317 -13.78 -17.17 23.63
C ALA A 317 -12.41 -17.47 22.95
N PRO A 318 -12.32 -18.48 22.07
CA PRO A 318 -11.07 -18.83 21.40
C PRO A 318 -10.62 -17.70 20.44
N VAL A 319 -9.35 -17.34 20.51
CA VAL A 319 -8.71 -16.43 19.57
C VAL A 319 -8.16 -17.24 18.38
N ARG A 320 -8.67 -16.96 17.17
CA ARG A 320 -8.17 -17.59 15.94
C ARG A 320 -7.12 -16.67 15.30
N ARG A 321 -5.86 -17.02 15.47
CA ARG A 321 -4.72 -16.32 14.91
C ARG A 321 -4.46 -16.75 13.47
N ARG A 322 -4.14 -15.80 12.59
CA ARG A 322 -3.88 -16.05 11.17
C ARG A 322 -3.05 -14.93 10.56
N THR A 323 -2.30 -15.26 9.52
CA THR A 323 -1.72 -14.26 8.62
C THR A 323 -2.73 -13.97 7.50
N VAL A 324 -3.12 -12.70 7.38
CA VAL A 324 -4.01 -12.21 6.31
C VAL A 324 -3.17 -11.43 5.30
N LYS A 325 -3.44 -11.68 4.02
CA LYS A 325 -2.85 -10.94 2.92
C LYS A 325 -3.92 -10.04 2.31
N LEU A 326 -3.68 -8.74 2.28
CA LEU A 326 -4.60 -7.77 1.68
C LEU A 326 -4.07 -7.33 0.32
N ASP A 327 -4.91 -7.39 -0.69
CA ASP A 327 -4.66 -6.88 -2.02
C ASP A 327 -5.20 -5.46 -2.19
N GLY A 328 -4.66 -4.73 -3.15
CA GLY A 328 -5.15 -3.43 -3.59
C GLY A 328 -5.60 -3.47 -5.03
N PRO A 329 -6.54 -2.59 -5.43
CA PRO A 329 -7.01 -2.51 -6.79
C PRO A 329 -5.95 -1.91 -7.72
N LEU A 330 -6.06 -2.21 -9.01
CA LEU A 330 -5.41 -1.44 -10.06
C LEU A 330 -6.12 -0.10 -10.25
N VAL A 331 -5.36 0.96 -10.39
CA VAL A 331 -5.83 2.30 -10.72
C VAL A 331 -5.34 2.65 -12.12
N GLU A 332 -6.27 2.63 -13.07
CA GLU A 332 -5.99 3.00 -14.46
C GLU A 332 -5.88 4.51 -14.61
N ARG A 333 -4.82 4.96 -15.29
CA ARG A 333 -4.61 6.36 -15.68
C ARG A 333 -4.15 6.41 -17.16
N ALA A 334 -3.26 7.33 -17.49
CA ALA A 334 -2.91 7.59 -18.90
C ALA A 334 -1.56 7.02 -19.34
N SER A 335 -0.85 6.27 -18.51
CA SER A 335 0.52 5.78 -18.81
C SER A 335 0.57 4.42 -19.50
N VAL A 336 -0.58 3.80 -19.77
CA VAL A 336 -0.68 2.51 -20.47
C VAL A 336 -1.61 2.67 -21.65
N ARG A 337 -1.17 2.22 -22.84
CA ARG A 337 -2.00 2.16 -24.05
C ARG A 337 -2.43 0.73 -24.37
N VAL A 338 -3.52 0.58 -25.06
CA VAL A 338 -3.93 -0.69 -25.65
C VAL A 338 -3.23 -0.86 -27.01
N ILE A 339 -2.59 -2.01 -27.20
CA ILE A 339 -2.00 -2.39 -28.50
C ILE A 339 -3.01 -3.22 -29.27
N THR A 340 -3.36 -2.79 -30.47
CA THR A 340 -4.23 -3.57 -31.36
C THR A 340 -3.45 -4.70 -32.05
N VAL A 341 -4.15 -5.77 -32.45
CA VAL A 341 -3.54 -6.94 -33.13
C VAL A 341 -2.77 -6.54 -34.41
N ALA A 342 -3.16 -5.44 -35.06
CA ALA A 342 -2.46 -4.91 -36.25
C ALA A 342 -1.10 -4.27 -35.92
N GLU A 343 -0.84 -3.89 -34.67
CA GLU A 343 0.39 -3.23 -34.22
C GLU A 343 1.38 -4.19 -33.54
N GLN A 344 0.98 -5.47 -33.38
CA GLN A 344 1.91 -6.47 -32.82
C GLN A 344 3.04 -6.71 -33.83
N PRO A 345 4.32 -6.64 -33.40
CA PRO A 345 5.41 -6.98 -34.29
C PRO A 345 5.23 -8.43 -34.76
N VAL A 346 5.15 -8.63 -36.07
CA VAL A 346 5.07 -9.95 -36.67
C VAL A 346 6.35 -10.67 -36.30
N ILE A 347 6.28 -11.63 -35.38
CA ILE A 347 7.37 -12.58 -35.14
C ILE A 347 7.40 -13.47 -36.37
N ASN A 348 8.20 -13.06 -37.38
CA ASN A 348 8.56 -13.96 -38.48
C ASN A 348 9.37 -15.10 -37.87
N ASN A 349 8.71 -16.25 -37.69
CA ASN A 349 9.40 -17.51 -37.51
C ASN A 349 10.28 -17.70 -38.77
N ILE A 350 11.54 -17.33 -38.68
CA ILE A 350 12.53 -17.79 -39.60
C ILE A 350 12.76 -19.26 -39.23
N SER A 351 11.99 -20.11 -39.90
CA SER A 351 12.36 -21.51 -40.07
C SER A 351 13.61 -21.50 -40.95
N ASP A 352 14.77 -21.91 -40.36
CA ASP A 352 15.76 -22.76 -41.02
C ASP A 352 16.80 -23.19 -39.96
#